data_667f831d36477746e765b6d21a58de80
#
_entry.id   667f831d36477746e765b6d21a58de80
#
_cell.length_a   1.000
_cell.length_b   1.000
_cell.length_c   1.000
_cell.angle_alpha   90.00
_cell.angle_beta   90.00
_cell.angle_gamma   90.00
#
_symmetry.space_group_name_H-M   'P 1'
#
loop_
_entity.id
_entity.type
_entity.pdbx_description
1 polymer ?
#
loop_
_entity_poly.entity_id
_entity_poly.type
_entity_poly.pdbx_seq_one_letter_code
_entity_poly.pdbx_strand_id
1 'polypeptide(L)'
;GKQVLQQMILDKVLEKEYGKQVSDKQVNAQYNTYKNQYGSQFSAVLQQQGLTEKKLKQQIRSNLCLEAAVRNYTHITNTQINKQWKKYEPKVQTAEILVGSKDDAQSIIDQLNNSDHPYKTFKKLVKSKSTDASTKNAGGKVAAFDNTSTSVDSAYKKAAFKLKTGEFTTEPVKTDDGYVVIYMIEHPAKGKKSQHINDLKTQIVQEKMNDSKFLHKVVSNVLKKGNVSIKDNDLKNIMDDYLNSNASTTKSNSGSSLTNN
;
A
#
# COMPACT_ATOMS: atom_id res chain seq x y z
N GLY A 1 -11.11 -21.56 -12.44
CA GLY A 1 -10.83 -21.91 -13.79
C GLY A 1 -9.84 -21.03 -14.51
N LYS A 2 -10.28 -20.35 -15.56
CA LYS A 2 -9.43 -19.58 -16.50
C LYS A 2 -8.51 -18.58 -15.78
N GLN A 3 -9.06 -17.74 -14.91
CA GLN A 3 -8.30 -16.70 -14.19
C GLN A 3 -7.19 -17.27 -13.31
N VAL A 4 -7.44 -18.36 -12.60
CA VAL A 4 -6.44 -19.02 -11.76
C VAL A 4 -5.26 -19.52 -12.61
N LEU A 5 -5.57 -20.14 -13.76
CA LEU A 5 -4.52 -20.62 -14.66
C LEU A 5 -3.74 -19.48 -15.31
N GLN A 6 -4.43 -18.41 -15.73
CA GLN A 6 -3.77 -17.19 -16.22
C GLN A 6 -2.80 -16.63 -15.18
N GLN A 7 -3.22 -16.53 -13.92
CA GLN A 7 -2.36 -16.05 -12.84
C GLN A 7 -1.15 -16.97 -12.61
N MET A 8 -1.37 -18.29 -12.61
CA MET A 8 -0.26 -19.25 -12.45
C MET A 8 0.78 -19.16 -13.57
N ILE A 9 0.33 -18.96 -14.82
CA ILE A 9 1.22 -18.76 -15.97
C ILE A 9 2.00 -17.47 -15.80
N LEU A 10 1.30 -16.37 -15.48
CA LEU A 10 1.92 -15.06 -15.26
C LEU A 10 2.97 -15.11 -14.14
N ASP A 11 2.64 -15.72 -13.01
CA ASP A 11 3.55 -15.85 -11.87
C ASP A 11 4.82 -16.62 -12.25
N LYS A 12 4.69 -17.70 -13.03
CA LYS A 12 5.86 -18.45 -13.52
C LYS A 12 6.73 -17.64 -14.48
N VAL A 13 6.13 -16.89 -15.39
CA VAL A 13 6.87 -16.05 -16.34
C VAL A 13 7.55 -14.90 -15.62
N LEU A 14 6.86 -14.23 -14.71
CA LEU A 14 7.44 -13.17 -13.88
C LEU A 14 8.60 -13.67 -13.04
N GLU A 15 8.46 -14.84 -12.39
CA GLU A 15 9.55 -15.45 -11.62
C GLU A 15 10.76 -15.79 -12.50
N LYS A 16 10.52 -16.34 -13.70
CA LYS A 16 11.61 -16.65 -14.64
C LYS A 16 12.35 -15.40 -15.09
N GLU A 17 11.64 -14.34 -15.45
CA GLU A 17 12.22 -13.12 -16.04
C GLU A 17 12.78 -12.16 -14.98
N TYR A 18 12.15 -12.07 -13.81
CA TYR A 18 12.45 -11.06 -12.79
C TYR A 18 12.77 -11.62 -11.41
N GLY A 19 12.64 -12.92 -11.18
CA GLY A 19 12.87 -13.55 -9.87
C GLY A 19 14.24 -13.29 -9.27
N LYS A 20 15.27 -13.16 -10.10
CA LYS A 20 16.65 -12.84 -9.67
C LYS A 20 16.79 -11.41 -9.12
N GLN A 21 15.86 -10.51 -9.46
CA GLN A 21 15.83 -9.13 -8.97
C GLN A 21 15.09 -8.99 -7.64
N VAL A 22 14.44 -10.06 -7.18
CA VAL A 22 13.65 -10.09 -5.94
C VAL A 22 14.30 -11.02 -4.94
N SER A 23 14.78 -10.47 -3.82
CA SER A 23 15.42 -11.24 -2.76
C SER A 23 14.39 -11.74 -1.73
N ASP A 24 14.73 -12.83 -1.04
CA ASP A 24 13.93 -13.31 0.09
C ASP A 24 13.86 -12.28 1.23
N LYS A 25 14.90 -11.45 1.38
CA LYS A 25 14.90 -10.33 2.33
C LYS A 25 13.79 -9.32 2.02
N GLN A 26 13.59 -8.96 0.75
CA GLN A 26 12.50 -8.06 0.33
C GLN A 26 11.12 -8.69 0.60
N VAL A 27 10.95 -9.98 0.28
CA VAL A 27 9.71 -10.71 0.54
C VAL A 27 9.40 -10.76 2.04
N ASN A 28 10.39 -11.09 2.86
CA ASN A 28 10.23 -11.16 4.31
C ASN A 28 9.97 -9.77 4.92
N ALA A 29 10.60 -8.71 4.42
CA ALA A 29 10.34 -7.34 4.88
C ALA A 29 8.89 -6.94 4.61
N GLN A 30 8.37 -7.22 3.42
CA GLN A 30 6.98 -6.95 3.06
C GLN A 30 6.00 -7.80 3.90
N TYR A 31 6.30 -9.09 4.07
CA TYR A 31 5.54 -9.99 4.94
C TYR A 31 5.47 -9.46 6.38
N ASN A 32 6.59 -9.03 6.94
CA ASN A 32 6.64 -8.48 8.29
C ASN A 32 5.86 -7.15 8.40
N THR A 33 5.84 -6.34 7.36
CA THR A 33 5.01 -5.14 7.31
C THR A 33 3.53 -5.49 7.46
N TYR A 34 3.02 -6.47 6.69
CA TYR A 34 1.64 -6.96 6.86
C TYR A 34 1.40 -7.55 8.23
N LYS A 35 2.31 -8.40 8.73
CA LYS A 35 2.20 -8.99 10.07
C LYS A 35 2.11 -7.93 11.16
N ASN A 36 2.93 -6.90 11.09
CA ASN A 36 2.93 -5.80 12.06
C ASN A 36 1.67 -4.94 11.96
N GLN A 37 1.16 -4.72 10.74
CA GLN A 37 -0.07 -3.96 10.51
C GLN A 37 -1.28 -4.62 11.17
N TYR A 38 -1.40 -5.94 11.08
CA TYR A 38 -2.53 -6.68 11.68
C TYR A 38 -2.25 -7.17 13.12
N GLY A 39 -1.00 -7.13 13.57
CA GLY A 39 -0.62 -7.52 14.93
C GLY A 39 -1.13 -8.91 15.33
N SER A 40 -1.82 -9.02 16.46
CA SER A 40 -2.41 -10.26 16.95
C SER A 40 -3.54 -10.82 16.06
N GLN A 41 -4.14 -10.00 15.21
CA GLN A 41 -5.20 -10.40 14.27
C GLN A 41 -4.66 -11.07 12.99
N PHE A 42 -3.36 -11.02 12.76
CA PHE A 42 -2.75 -11.47 11.51
C PHE A 42 -3.12 -12.91 11.11
N SER A 43 -3.05 -13.84 12.07
CA SER A 43 -3.40 -15.24 11.82
C SER A 43 -4.87 -15.42 11.46
N ALA A 44 -5.76 -14.67 12.13
CA ALA A 44 -7.19 -14.71 11.84
C ALA A 44 -7.50 -14.13 10.45
N VAL A 45 -6.82 -13.04 10.06
CA VAL A 45 -6.96 -12.43 8.73
C VAL A 45 -6.50 -13.41 7.64
N LEU A 46 -5.37 -14.08 7.80
CA LEU A 46 -4.90 -15.11 6.87
C LEU A 46 -5.93 -16.23 6.72
N GLN A 47 -6.44 -16.74 7.84
CA GLN A 47 -7.42 -17.82 7.85
C GLN A 47 -8.74 -17.41 7.16
N GLN A 48 -9.22 -16.21 7.44
CA GLN A 48 -10.42 -15.66 6.80
C GLN A 48 -10.27 -15.54 5.28
N GLN A 49 -9.07 -15.23 4.80
CA GLN A 49 -8.77 -15.14 3.37
C GLN A 49 -8.37 -16.47 2.73
N GLY A 50 -8.35 -17.57 3.49
CA GLY A 50 -7.93 -18.88 3.00
C GLY A 50 -6.45 -18.94 2.60
N LEU A 51 -5.63 -18.07 3.20
CA LEU A 51 -4.20 -17.96 2.92
C LEU A 51 -3.36 -18.66 4.00
N THR A 52 -2.28 -19.28 3.56
CA THR A 52 -1.18 -19.69 4.43
C THR A 52 -0.06 -18.66 4.36
N GLU A 53 0.83 -18.65 5.36
CA GLU A 53 2.04 -17.83 5.31
C GLU A 53 2.83 -18.03 4.00
N LYS A 54 3.00 -19.28 3.58
CA LYS A 54 3.68 -19.65 2.33
C LYS A 54 3.01 -19.04 1.12
N LYS A 55 1.67 -19.13 1.02
CA LYS A 55 0.91 -18.54 -0.09
C LYS A 55 1.02 -17.03 -0.09
N LEU A 56 0.92 -16.39 1.07
CA LEU A 56 1.09 -14.93 1.17
C LEU A 56 2.49 -14.51 0.69
N LYS A 57 3.56 -15.18 1.13
CA LYS A 57 4.92 -14.90 0.68
C LYS A 57 5.09 -15.12 -0.83
N GLN A 58 4.43 -16.13 -1.40
CA GLN A 58 4.41 -16.33 -2.85
C GLN A 58 3.72 -15.18 -3.59
N GLN A 59 2.57 -14.71 -3.10
CA GLN A 59 1.87 -13.56 -3.68
C GLN A 59 2.71 -12.28 -3.59
N ILE A 60 3.35 -12.04 -2.43
CA ILE A 60 4.28 -10.92 -2.24
C ILE A 60 5.41 -11.01 -3.27
N ARG A 61 6.01 -12.18 -3.44
CA ARG A 61 7.09 -12.39 -4.41
C ARG A 61 6.64 -12.11 -5.84
N SER A 62 5.48 -12.63 -6.24
CA SER A 62 4.90 -12.36 -7.57
C SER A 62 4.65 -10.87 -7.79
N ASN A 63 4.14 -10.17 -6.78
CA ASN A 63 3.90 -8.72 -6.85
C ASN A 63 5.21 -7.92 -6.97
N LEU A 64 6.25 -8.31 -6.24
CA LEU A 64 7.58 -7.70 -6.35
C LEU A 64 8.22 -7.96 -7.72
N CYS A 65 8.01 -9.15 -8.31
CA CYS A 65 8.44 -9.43 -9.68
C CYS A 65 7.70 -8.56 -10.70
N LEU A 66 6.38 -8.37 -10.52
CA LEU A 66 5.60 -7.46 -11.37
C LEU A 66 6.08 -6.02 -11.22
N GLU A 67 6.37 -5.57 -10.01
CA GLU A 67 6.95 -4.24 -9.76
C GLU A 67 8.29 -4.08 -10.48
N ALA A 68 9.16 -5.10 -10.43
CA ALA A 68 10.42 -5.10 -11.16
C ALA A 68 10.21 -5.00 -12.68
N ALA A 69 9.22 -5.72 -13.23
CA ALA A 69 8.84 -5.61 -14.63
C ALA A 69 8.33 -4.20 -14.98
N VAL A 70 7.44 -3.64 -14.17
CA VAL A 70 6.92 -2.27 -14.36
C VAL A 70 8.08 -1.26 -14.32
N ARG A 71 8.99 -1.40 -13.38
CA ARG A 71 10.18 -0.55 -13.25
C ARG A 71 11.07 -0.65 -14.49
N ASN A 72 11.25 -1.83 -15.07
CA ASN A 72 12.02 -2.06 -16.28
C ASN A 72 11.35 -1.43 -17.53
N TYR A 73 10.02 -1.49 -17.63
CA TYR A 73 9.27 -0.92 -18.75
C TYR A 73 8.92 0.57 -18.57
N THR A 74 9.14 1.14 -17.39
CA THR A 74 8.94 2.55 -17.11
C THR A 74 10.25 3.31 -17.34
N HIS A 75 10.37 3.99 -18.47
CA HIS A 75 11.51 4.88 -18.74
C HIS A 75 11.30 6.20 -17.99
N ILE A 76 11.80 6.28 -16.76
CA ILE A 76 11.62 7.46 -15.91
C ILE A 76 12.52 8.59 -16.40
N THR A 77 11.92 9.70 -16.83
CA THR A 77 12.60 10.90 -17.30
C THR A 77 12.80 11.93 -16.18
N ASN A 78 13.73 12.86 -16.37
CA ASN A 78 13.91 13.99 -15.45
C ASN A 78 12.65 14.86 -15.34
N THR A 79 11.88 14.99 -16.42
CA THR A 79 10.60 15.70 -16.40
C THR A 79 9.60 15.03 -15.46
N GLN A 80 9.51 13.69 -15.49
CA GLN A 80 8.65 12.94 -14.56
C GLN A 80 9.13 13.07 -13.11
N ILE A 81 10.44 13.00 -12.87
CA ILE A 81 11.02 13.21 -11.53
C ILE A 81 10.71 14.61 -11.02
N ASN A 82 10.86 15.65 -11.85
CA ASN A 82 10.56 17.02 -11.47
C ASN A 82 9.06 17.22 -11.18
N LYS A 83 8.19 16.61 -11.96
CA LYS A 83 6.74 16.62 -11.71
C LYS A 83 6.39 15.93 -10.39
N GLN A 84 7.01 14.78 -10.13
CA GLN A 84 6.81 14.05 -8.88
C GLN A 84 7.33 14.84 -7.67
N TRP A 85 8.49 15.50 -7.81
CA TRP A 85 9.06 16.34 -6.75
C TRP A 85 8.14 17.48 -6.32
N LYS A 86 7.40 18.07 -7.23
CA LYS A 86 6.46 19.16 -6.89
C LYS A 86 5.39 18.72 -5.90
N LYS A 87 4.93 17.47 -5.99
CA LYS A 87 3.89 16.90 -5.10
C LYS A 87 4.45 15.97 -4.03
N TYR A 88 5.76 15.76 -4.01
CA TYR A 88 6.41 14.88 -3.03
C TYR A 88 6.24 15.40 -1.61
N GLU A 89 5.84 14.49 -0.74
CA GLU A 89 5.86 14.65 0.71
C GLU A 89 6.65 13.47 1.30
N PRO A 90 7.57 13.70 2.26
CA PRO A 90 8.27 12.61 2.90
C PRO A 90 7.29 11.75 3.71
N LYS A 91 7.67 10.51 3.98
CA LYS A 91 6.87 9.64 4.86
C LYS A 91 6.77 10.26 6.24
N VAL A 92 5.55 10.30 6.76
CA VAL A 92 5.23 10.75 8.11
C VAL A 92 4.93 9.56 9.02
N GLN A 93 5.18 9.75 10.32
CA GLN A 93 4.80 8.81 11.36
C GLN A 93 3.73 9.44 12.23
N THR A 94 2.57 8.83 12.28
CA THR A 94 1.43 9.29 13.08
C THR A 94 1.00 8.27 14.12
N ALA A 95 0.20 8.72 15.06
CA ALA A 95 -0.64 7.88 15.90
C ALA A 95 -2.08 8.36 15.83
N GLU A 96 -3.04 7.47 16.10
CA GLU A 96 -4.46 7.77 16.01
C GLU A 96 -5.25 7.28 17.20
N ILE A 97 -6.39 7.92 17.43
CA ILE A 97 -7.47 7.44 18.27
C ILE A 97 -8.72 7.40 17.43
N LEU A 98 -9.23 6.20 17.16
CA LEU A 98 -10.48 5.99 16.43
C LEU A 98 -11.62 5.87 17.40
N VAL A 99 -12.72 6.61 17.17
CA VAL A 99 -13.97 6.54 17.94
C VAL A 99 -15.18 6.61 17.03
N GLY A 100 -16.33 6.16 17.55
CA GLY A 100 -17.57 6.06 16.75
C GLY A 100 -18.30 7.39 16.54
N SER A 101 -18.08 8.41 17.39
CA SER A 101 -18.80 9.66 17.32
C SER A 101 -17.89 10.88 17.24
N LYS A 102 -18.42 11.96 16.62
CA LYS A 102 -17.75 13.25 16.56
C LYS A 102 -17.53 13.85 17.95
N ASP A 103 -18.50 13.70 18.84
CA ASP A 103 -18.47 14.25 20.20
C ASP A 103 -17.39 13.57 21.04
N ASP A 104 -17.22 12.24 20.91
CA ASP A 104 -16.12 11.53 21.58
C ASP A 104 -14.77 12.02 21.09
N ALA A 105 -14.61 12.20 19.79
CA ALA A 105 -13.36 12.73 19.22
C ALA A 105 -13.10 14.16 19.69
N GLN A 106 -14.12 15.01 19.75
CA GLN A 106 -13.97 16.36 20.28
C GLN A 106 -13.58 16.36 21.76
N SER A 107 -14.19 15.52 22.58
CA SER A 107 -13.82 15.35 24.00
C SER A 107 -12.35 14.95 24.19
N ILE A 108 -11.84 14.12 23.28
CA ILE A 108 -10.40 13.74 23.27
C ILE A 108 -9.53 14.95 22.95
N ILE A 109 -9.88 15.72 21.93
CA ILE A 109 -9.15 16.95 21.55
C ILE A 109 -9.13 17.94 22.71
N ASP A 110 -10.25 18.14 23.40
CA ASP A 110 -10.36 19.05 24.55
C ASP A 110 -9.43 18.59 25.69
N GLN A 111 -9.35 17.28 25.96
CA GLN A 111 -8.42 16.73 26.96
C GLN A 111 -6.96 16.93 26.56
N LEU A 112 -6.62 16.82 25.26
CA LEU A 112 -5.26 17.06 24.77
C LEU A 112 -4.90 18.54 24.87
N ASN A 113 -5.82 19.45 24.55
CA ASN A 113 -5.62 20.90 24.68
C ASN A 113 -5.37 21.36 26.13
N ASN A 114 -5.97 20.67 27.09
CA ASN A 114 -5.81 20.95 28.52
C ASN A 114 -4.64 20.19 29.18
N SER A 115 -3.80 19.53 28.40
CA SER A 115 -2.69 18.71 28.90
C SER A 115 -1.35 19.39 28.75
N ASP A 116 -0.55 19.41 29.82
CA ASP A 116 0.86 19.87 29.77
C ASP A 116 1.76 18.90 29.01
N HIS A 117 1.31 17.65 28.84
CA HIS A 117 2.02 16.57 28.15
C HIS A 117 1.14 15.86 27.13
N PRO A 118 0.76 16.51 26.00
CA PRO A 118 -0.24 16.01 25.07
C PRO A 118 0.05 14.59 24.56
N TYR A 119 1.28 14.26 24.22
CA TYR A 119 1.62 12.92 23.73
C TYR A 119 1.46 11.81 24.78
N LYS A 120 1.81 12.12 26.04
CA LYS A 120 1.60 11.17 27.15
C LYS A 120 0.10 10.94 27.39
N THR A 121 -0.68 12.01 27.35
CA THR A 121 -2.15 11.96 27.47
C THR A 121 -2.74 11.23 26.29
N PHE A 122 -2.31 11.50 25.08
CA PHE A 122 -2.73 10.80 23.87
C PHE A 122 -2.58 9.28 24.00
N LYS A 123 -1.40 8.79 24.41
CA LYS A 123 -1.15 7.35 24.60
C LYS A 123 -2.08 6.71 25.65
N LYS A 124 -2.43 7.43 26.71
CA LYS A 124 -3.41 6.96 27.71
C LYS A 124 -4.81 6.87 27.09
N LEU A 125 -5.21 7.87 26.33
CA LEU A 125 -6.51 7.93 25.64
C LEU A 125 -6.63 6.86 24.54
N VAL A 126 -5.53 6.53 23.84
CA VAL A 126 -5.51 5.39 22.90
C VAL A 126 -5.97 4.12 23.62
N LYS A 127 -5.37 3.81 24.78
CA LYS A 127 -5.70 2.59 25.54
C LYS A 127 -7.15 2.57 26.03
N SER A 128 -7.68 3.70 26.48
CA SER A 128 -8.99 3.78 27.11
C SER A 128 -10.13 4.04 26.14
N LYS A 129 -9.89 4.72 25.02
CA LYS A 129 -10.92 5.24 24.13
C LYS A 129 -10.88 4.68 22.70
N SER A 130 -9.69 4.35 22.16
CA SER A 130 -9.61 3.91 20.77
C SER A 130 -10.34 2.59 20.55
N THR A 131 -11.12 2.52 19.48
CA THR A 131 -11.81 1.30 19.02
C THR A 131 -11.01 0.56 17.96
N ASP A 132 -9.90 1.14 17.46
CA ASP A 132 -9.04 0.47 16.50
C ASP A 132 -8.15 -0.58 17.20
N ALA A 133 -8.52 -1.85 17.04
CA ALA A 133 -7.77 -2.97 17.61
C ALA A 133 -6.36 -3.12 17.01
N SER A 134 -6.14 -2.65 15.78
CA SER A 134 -4.87 -2.83 15.08
C SER A 134 -3.76 -1.91 15.62
N THR A 135 -4.11 -0.69 16.02
CA THR A 135 -3.16 0.32 16.51
C THR A 135 -3.17 0.50 18.02
N LYS A 136 -4.27 0.13 18.70
CA LYS A 136 -4.47 0.36 20.13
C LYS A 136 -3.33 -0.15 21.02
N ASN A 137 -2.85 -1.38 20.76
CA ASN A 137 -1.78 -1.99 21.53
C ASN A 137 -0.39 -1.42 21.22
N ALA A 138 -0.26 -0.73 20.09
CA ALA A 138 0.95 -0.03 19.66
C ALA A 138 0.96 1.46 20.01
N GLY A 139 0.10 1.89 20.94
CA GLY A 139 -0.03 3.29 21.33
C GLY A 139 -0.63 4.18 20.23
N GLY A 140 -1.47 3.59 19.38
CA GLY A 140 -2.12 4.26 18.26
C GLY A 140 -1.25 4.41 17.00
N LYS A 141 -0.02 3.91 17.00
CA LYS A 141 0.91 4.09 15.87
C LYS A 141 0.39 3.49 14.59
N VAL A 142 0.34 4.29 13.54
CA VAL A 142 0.03 3.90 12.17
C VAL A 142 1.34 3.64 11.42
N ALA A 143 1.38 2.68 10.50
CA ALA A 143 2.54 2.46 9.66
C ALA A 143 2.90 3.75 8.90
N ALA A 144 4.20 4.06 8.78
CA ALA A 144 4.65 5.27 8.09
C ALA A 144 4.15 5.31 6.65
N PHE A 145 3.62 6.45 6.22
CA PHE A 145 3.01 6.64 4.91
C PHE A 145 3.41 7.99 4.30
N ASP A 146 3.35 8.06 2.98
CA ASP A 146 3.47 9.29 2.20
C ASP A 146 2.14 9.66 1.52
N ASN A 147 2.16 10.75 0.79
CA ASN A 147 0.97 11.25 0.09
C ASN A 147 0.46 10.32 -1.03
N THR A 148 1.29 9.39 -1.50
CA THR A 148 0.91 8.40 -2.54
C THR A 148 0.35 7.10 -1.97
N SER A 149 0.47 6.89 -0.66
CA SER A 149 0.00 5.68 0.00
C SER A 149 -1.51 5.50 -0.14
N THR A 150 -1.94 4.34 -0.61
CA THR A 150 -3.35 4.00 -0.85
C THR A 150 -4.01 3.28 0.34
N SER A 151 -3.19 2.80 1.29
CA SER A 151 -3.65 2.09 2.48
C SER A 151 -4.17 2.99 3.60
N VAL A 152 -4.06 4.32 3.42
CA VAL A 152 -4.50 5.31 4.41
C VAL A 152 -5.64 6.12 3.82
N ASP A 153 -6.71 6.29 4.58
CA ASP A 153 -7.87 7.09 4.21
C ASP A 153 -7.47 8.48 3.71
N SER A 154 -8.16 8.96 2.67
CA SER A 154 -7.85 10.23 2.01
C SER A 154 -8.03 11.44 2.94
N ALA A 155 -9.08 11.45 3.76
CA ALA A 155 -9.32 12.52 4.73
C ALA A 155 -8.28 12.49 5.85
N TYR A 156 -7.88 11.29 6.28
CA TYR A 156 -6.80 11.08 7.24
C TYR A 156 -5.48 11.67 6.72
N LYS A 157 -5.06 11.28 5.50
CA LYS A 157 -3.83 11.82 4.88
C LYS A 157 -3.85 13.34 4.80
N LYS A 158 -4.95 13.90 4.30
CA LYS A 158 -5.11 15.36 4.16
C LYS A 158 -4.98 16.09 5.50
N ALA A 159 -5.52 15.53 6.56
CA ALA A 159 -5.40 16.09 7.91
C ALA A 159 -3.97 15.93 8.46
N ALA A 160 -3.37 14.75 8.33
CA ALA A 160 -2.06 14.43 8.83
C ALA A 160 -0.96 15.33 8.23
N PHE A 161 -0.96 15.55 6.90
CA PHE A 161 0.06 16.38 6.23
C PHE A 161 -0.01 17.87 6.57
N LYS A 162 -1.05 18.34 7.25
CA LYS A 162 -1.11 19.71 7.79
C LYS A 162 -0.41 19.86 9.14
N LEU A 163 -0.14 18.75 9.82
CA LEU A 163 0.43 18.75 11.17
C LEU A 163 1.96 18.77 11.11
N LYS A 164 2.57 19.54 11.98
CA LYS A 164 4.01 19.47 12.28
C LYS A 164 4.26 18.41 13.35
N THR A 165 5.51 17.96 13.46
CA THR A 165 5.92 17.07 14.54
C THR A 165 5.51 17.62 15.91
N GLY A 166 4.82 16.80 16.69
CA GLY A 166 4.29 17.15 18.01
C GLY A 166 2.89 17.76 18.03
N GLU A 167 2.33 18.08 16.87
CA GLU A 167 0.96 18.59 16.75
C GLU A 167 -0.06 17.45 16.66
N PHE A 168 -1.31 17.77 16.97
CA PHE A 168 -2.45 16.88 16.79
C PHE A 168 -3.61 17.65 16.13
N THR A 169 -4.57 16.93 15.58
CA THR A 169 -5.74 17.52 14.92
C THR A 169 -6.58 18.32 15.91
N THR A 170 -6.92 19.53 15.52
CA THR A 170 -7.75 20.45 16.33
C THR A 170 -9.25 20.25 16.13
N GLU A 171 -9.61 19.40 15.16
CA GLU A 171 -10.98 19.01 14.86
C GLU A 171 -11.04 17.50 14.59
N PRO A 172 -12.18 16.84 14.92
CA PRO A 172 -12.41 15.46 14.55
C PRO A 172 -12.32 15.22 13.05
N VAL A 173 -11.54 14.24 12.61
CA VAL A 173 -11.41 13.86 11.20
C VAL A 173 -12.37 12.71 10.90
N LYS A 174 -13.32 12.94 10.00
CA LYS A 174 -14.25 11.89 9.54
C LYS A 174 -13.54 10.98 8.54
N THR A 175 -13.55 9.68 8.82
CA THR A 175 -13.08 8.60 7.94
C THR A 175 -14.21 7.60 7.69
N ASP A 176 -13.97 6.61 6.85
CA ASP A 176 -14.93 5.53 6.60
C ASP A 176 -15.20 4.68 7.86
N ASP A 177 -14.19 4.55 8.75
CA ASP A 177 -14.28 3.74 9.97
C ASP A 177 -14.84 4.49 11.19
N GLY A 178 -15.00 5.81 11.09
CA GLY A 178 -15.49 6.63 12.18
C GLY A 178 -14.83 8.00 12.24
N TYR A 179 -14.56 8.49 13.45
CA TYR A 179 -13.87 9.75 13.69
C TYR A 179 -12.51 9.49 14.32
N VAL A 180 -11.49 10.14 13.78
CA VAL A 180 -10.12 9.99 14.27
C VAL A 180 -9.56 11.30 14.81
N VAL A 181 -8.78 11.21 15.87
CA VAL A 181 -7.86 12.24 16.34
C VAL A 181 -6.46 11.78 16.02
N ILE A 182 -5.71 12.58 15.27
CA ILE A 182 -4.37 12.22 14.77
C ILE A 182 -3.33 13.02 15.56
N TYR A 183 -2.27 12.34 16.00
CA TYR A 183 -1.07 12.93 16.56
C TYR A 183 0.10 12.72 15.60
N MET A 184 0.82 13.78 15.26
CA MET A 184 2.01 13.73 14.41
C MET A 184 3.24 13.42 15.25
N ILE A 185 3.73 12.17 15.16
CA ILE A 185 4.94 11.74 15.86
C ILE A 185 6.18 12.31 15.17
N GLU A 186 6.22 12.20 13.84
CA GLU A 186 7.34 12.68 13.04
C GLU A 186 6.86 13.12 11.66
N HIS A 187 7.16 14.38 11.33
CA HIS A 187 6.96 14.97 10.00
C HIS A 187 8.31 15.53 9.55
N PRO A 188 9.08 14.72 8.80
CA PRO A 188 10.40 15.15 8.35
C PRO A 188 10.33 16.36 7.40
N ALA A 189 11.35 17.20 7.42
CA ALA A 189 11.46 18.24 6.42
C ALA A 189 11.63 17.64 5.02
N LYS A 190 11.06 18.28 4.00
CA LYS A 190 11.11 17.80 2.60
C LYS A 190 12.54 17.66 2.07
N GLY A 191 13.48 18.49 2.52
CA GLY A 191 14.88 18.43 2.11
C GLY A 191 15.10 18.83 0.64
N LYS A 192 16.15 18.28 0.04
CA LYS A 192 16.52 18.55 -1.36
C LYS A 192 16.10 17.38 -2.26
N LYS A 193 15.65 17.68 -3.48
CA LYS A 193 15.27 16.68 -4.49
C LYS A 193 16.32 15.61 -4.70
N SER A 194 17.61 15.98 -4.70
CA SER A 194 18.74 15.07 -4.89
C SER A 194 18.82 13.96 -3.85
N GLN A 195 18.28 14.18 -2.66
CA GLN A 195 18.26 13.20 -1.56
C GLN A 195 17.14 12.16 -1.72
N HIS A 196 16.14 12.42 -2.57
CA HIS A 196 14.91 11.64 -2.70
C HIS A 196 14.69 11.04 -4.09
N ILE A 197 15.72 11.02 -4.95
CA ILE A 197 15.57 10.51 -6.33
C ILE A 197 15.04 9.08 -6.35
N ASN A 198 15.50 8.20 -5.45
CA ASN A 198 15.04 6.83 -5.38
C ASN A 198 13.58 6.75 -4.90
N ASP A 199 13.19 7.57 -3.93
CA ASP A 199 11.81 7.65 -3.43
C ASP A 199 10.87 8.12 -4.55
N LEU A 200 11.28 9.15 -5.29
CA LEU A 200 10.52 9.69 -6.43
C LEU A 200 10.32 8.63 -7.53
N LYS A 201 11.38 7.88 -7.86
CA LYS A 201 11.29 6.78 -8.83
C LYS A 201 10.35 5.69 -8.32
N THR A 202 10.42 5.34 -7.04
CA THR A 202 9.53 4.36 -6.41
C THR A 202 8.08 4.83 -6.47
N GLN A 203 7.79 6.09 -6.15
CA GLN A 203 6.44 6.65 -6.24
C GLN A 203 5.90 6.63 -7.68
N ILE A 204 6.74 6.97 -8.68
CA ILE A 204 6.36 6.91 -10.10
C ILE A 204 6.01 5.45 -10.50
N VAL A 205 6.81 4.47 -10.06
CA VAL A 205 6.53 3.06 -10.32
C VAL A 205 5.23 2.61 -9.66
N GLN A 206 4.98 3.01 -8.41
CA GLN A 206 3.73 2.69 -7.71
C GLN A 206 2.50 3.30 -8.40
N GLU A 207 2.60 4.53 -8.90
CA GLU A 207 1.53 5.14 -9.70
C GLU A 207 1.28 4.33 -11.00
N LYS A 208 2.33 3.83 -11.64
CA LYS A 208 2.22 2.95 -12.82
C LYS A 208 1.63 1.59 -12.49
N MET A 209 1.90 1.05 -11.30
CA MET A 209 1.27 -0.18 -10.80
C MET A 209 -0.26 -0.04 -10.65
N ASN A 210 -0.76 1.17 -10.46
CA ASN A 210 -2.19 1.47 -10.37
C ASN A 210 -2.83 1.83 -11.74
N ASP A 211 -2.04 1.92 -12.80
CA ASP A 211 -2.53 2.16 -14.17
C ASP A 211 -2.80 0.83 -14.87
N SER A 212 -4.07 0.43 -14.93
CA SER A 212 -4.48 -0.86 -15.51
C SER A 212 -4.08 -1.02 -16.98
N LYS A 213 -4.11 0.04 -17.77
CA LYS A 213 -3.69 0.00 -19.19
C LYS A 213 -2.19 -0.24 -19.31
N PHE A 214 -1.41 0.47 -18.48
CA PHE A 214 0.03 0.30 -18.45
C PHE A 214 0.41 -1.11 -17.95
N LEU A 215 -0.21 -1.60 -16.87
CA LEU A 215 0.00 -2.96 -16.37
C LEU A 215 -0.33 -4.02 -17.42
N HIS A 216 -1.46 -3.88 -18.11
CA HIS A 216 -1.83 -4.83 -19.17
C HIS A 216 -0.76 -4.87 -20.27
N LYS A 217 -0.24 -3.71 -20.69
CA LYS A 217 0.85 -3.61 -21.66
C LYS A 217 2.14 -4.27 -21.15
N VAL A 218 2.51 -4.02 -19.91
CA VAL A 218 3.69 -4.64 -19.28
C VAL A 218 3.54 -6.16 -19.23
N VAL A 219 2.41 -6.67 -18.75
CA VAL A 219 2.10 -8.11 -18.68
C VAL A 219 2.16 -8.73 -20.07
N SER A 220 1.55 -8.10 -21.09
CA SER A 220 1.61 -8.58 -22.48
C SER A 220 3.04 -8.70 -22.98
N ASN A 221 3.89 -7.70 -22.71
CA ASN A 221 5.29 -7.71 -23.13
C ASN A 221 6.10 -8.79 -22.40
N VAL A 222 5.87 -8.97 -21.10
CA VAL A 222 6.52 -10.02 -20.29
C VAL A 222 6.15 -11.41 -20.81
N LEU A 223 4.89 -11.66 -21.10
CA LEU A 223 4.42 -12.94 -21.64
C LEU A 223 4.98 -13.22 -23.03
N LYS A 224 5.03 -12.23 -23.91
CA LYS A 224 5.63 -12.35 -25.24
C LYS A 224 7.13 -12.66 -25.15
N LYS A 225 7.85 -11.96 -24.29
CA LYS A 225 9.29 -12.19 -24.05
C LYS A 225 9.56 -13.57 -23.45
N GLY A 226 8.68 -14.05 -22.57
CA GLY A 226 8.79 -15.35 -21.92
C GLY A 226 8.53 -16.54 -22.84
N ASN A 227 8.15 -16.33 -24.12
CA ASN A 227 7.80 -17.36 -25.07
C ASN A 227 6.84 -18.41 -24.50
N VAL A 228 5.71 -17.95 -23.96
CA VAL A 228 4.72 -18.81 -23.36
C VAL A 228 4.14 -19.76 -24.42
N SER A 229 4.39 -21.06 -24.24
CA SER A 229 3.84 -22.13 -25.07
C SER A 229 2.91 -23.00 -24.23
N ILE A 230 1.64 -23.07 -24.62
CA ILE A 230 0.63 -23.90 -23.96
C ILE A 230 0.39 -25.10 -24.88
N LYS A 231 0.79 -26.30 -24.41
CA LYS A 231 0.69 -27.53 -25.20
C LYS A 231 -0.70 -28.13 -25.24
N ASP A 232 -1.54 -27.78 -24.28
CA ASP A 232 -2.93 -28.24 -24.21
C ASP A 232 -3.78 -27.45 -25.21
N ASN A 233 -4.42 -28.14 -26.14
CA ASN A 233 -5.24 -27.53 -27.18
C ASN A 233 -6.47 -26.80 -26.65
N ASP A 234 -7.01 -27.24 -25.50
CA ASP A 234 -8.17 -26.62 -24.87
C ASP A 234 -7.79 -25.31 -24.16
N LEU A 235 -6.50 -25.16 -23.86
CA LEU A 235 -5.97 -24.02 -23.10
C LEU A 235 -5.10 -23.08 -23.94
N LYS A 236 -4.85 -23.41 -25.22
CA LYS A 236 -3.91 -22.64 -26.07
C LYS A 236 -4.21 -21.15 -26.16
N ASN A 237 -5.49 -20.78 -26.08
CA ASN A 237 -5.94 -19.40 -26.17
C ASN A 237 -6.16 -18.74 -24.80
N ILE A 238 -5.77 -19.38 -23.71
CA ILE A 238 -6.08 -18.90 -22.36
C ILE A 238 -5.46 -17.54 -22.05
N MET A 239 -4.34 -17.21 -22.71
CA MET A 239 -3.63 -15.93 -22.53
C MET A 239 -3.95 -14.91 -23.64
N ASP A 240 -4.91 -15.17 -24.52
CA ASP A 240 -5.22 -14.29 -25.66
C ASP A 240 -5.63 -12.88 -25.22
N ASP A 241 -6.29 -12.75 -24.08
CA ASP A 241 -6.67 -11.45 -23.50
C ASP A 241 -5.45 -10.53 -23.29
N TYR A 242 -4.27 -11.11 -23.09
CA TYR A 242 -3.00 -10.40 -22.88
C TYR A 242 -2.12 -10.34 -24.14
N LEU A 243 -2.24 -11.33 -25.04
CA LEU A 243 -1.36 -11.49 -26.19
C LEU A 243 -1.90 -10.83 -27.46
N ASN A 244 -3.23 -10.65 -27.59
CA ASN A 244 -3.88 -10.05 -28.73
C ASN A 244 -4.21 -8.58 -28.43
N SER A 245 -3.57 -7.65 -29.15
CA SER A 245 -3.70 -6.20 -28.97
C SER A 245 -5.08 -5.62 -29.36
N ASN A 246 -6.02 -6.45 -29.86
CA ASN A 246 -7.35 -6.04 -30.32
C ASN A 246 -8.49 -6.52 -29.41
N ALA A 247 -8.22 -7.13 -28.26
CA ALA A 247 -9.26 -7.47 -27.31
C ALA A 247 -9.77 -6.21 -26.62
N SER A 248 -10.97 -5.77 -27.02
CA SER A 248 -11.71 -4.71 -26.33
C SER A 248 -11.79 -4.98 -24.85
N THR A 249 -11.58 -3.93 -24.06
CA THR A 249 -11.70 -3.87 -22.61
C THR A 249 -13.05 -4.42 -22.14
N THR A 250 -13.14 -5.71 -21.90
CA THR A 250 -14.17 -6.28 -21.06
C THR A 250 -13.67 -6.16 -19.62
N LYS A 251 -14.42 -5.41 -18.83
CA LYS A 251 -14.23 -5.23 -17.39
C LYS A 251 -14.05 -6.59 -16.74
N SER A 252 -12.84 -6.98 -16.40
CA SER A 252 -12.60 -8.03 -15.43
C SER A 252 -12.31 -7.37 -14.09
N ASN A 253 -13.34 -7.31 -13.29
CA ASN A 253 -13.26 -7.06 -11.88
C ASN A 253 -12.60 -8.27 -11.22
N SER A 254 -11.28 -8.34 -11.23
CA SER A 254 -10.53 -9.26 -10.39
C SER A 254 -9.75 -8.44 -9.39
N GLY A 255 -10.45 -8.09 -8.32
CA GLY A 255 -9.84 -7.55 -7.14
C GLY A 255 -8.81 -8.53 -6.61
N SER A 256 -7.56 -8.20 -6.73
CA SER A 256 -6.54 -8.66 -5.82
C SER A 256 -6.79 -7.95 -4.49
N SER A 257 -7.61 -8.55 -3.65
CA SER A 257 -8.09 -7.99 -2.39
C SER A 257 -7.08 -8.13 -1.26
N LEU A 258 -5.86 -7.70 -1.47
CA LEU A 258 -4.91 -7.44 -0.39
C LEU A 258 -4.48 -5.97 -0.35
N THR A 259 -5.20 -5.09 -1.04
CA THR A 259 -4.89 -3.66 -1.06
C THR A 259 -6.04 -2.77 -0.63
N ASN A 260 -7.07 -3.30 0.03
CA ASN A 260 -8.08 -2.43 0.65
C ASN A 260 -8.75 -3.16 1.81
N ASN A 261 -8.31 -2.85 2.97
CA ASN A 261 -9.06 -2.42 4.16
C ASN A 261 -8.08 -2.04 5.25
#